data_0654042505f4d91fb141edffac6ca699
#
_entry.id   0654042505f4d91fb141edffac6ca699
#
_cell.length_a   1.000
_cell.length_b   1.000
_cell.length_c   1.000
_cell.angle_alpha   90.00
_cell.angle_beta   90.00
_cell.angle_gamma   90.00
#
_symmetry.space_group_name_H-M   'P 1'
#
loop_
_entity.id
_entity.type
_entity.pdbx_description
1 polymer ?
#
loop_
_entity_poly.entity_id
_entity_poly.type
_entity_poly.pdbx_seq_one_letter_code
_entity_poly.pdbx_strand_id
1 'polypeptide(L)'
;MNCLYLDGAAGVDVRKNYAFTARGREALCRRFLPLGGLVPVVTCGRTELYFPCPRADAERAFSAFLKERAACAREDNAQGSGAAGFSFCGGREAVLRLFRLAAGLLSMLRGEDEILGQVRDCYEFSRALGASAGMDAAFQAALACGKRVRAETKISSLACSIATLAANAAFRFCAGGNALIVGATGKMGGAVLKNIASKGGWKIVATSRSHAFAASAAGVTAADYAERYAFLDGADVIVSATASPHTVFTADKAAAALRTQKPRLFIDLSVPPDIEAGVADIPGCTLLGLDGFRAAAEENNEKKRSAIAAAEKIAEDCAEQFFADEAARKCAPALAALPEMERKSLYALRKSDAAAFCARAEALLAGKENP
;
A
#
# COMPACT_ATOMS: atom_id res chain seq x y z
N MET A 1 -20.26 -0.66 4.11
CA MET A 1 -18.83 -1.03 4.20
C MET A 1 -18.16 -0.15 5.25
N ASN A 2 -17.25 -0.72 6.03
CA ASN A 2 -16.47 -0.07 7.09
C ASN A 2 -14.98 -0.31 6.85
N CYS A 3 -14.12 0.50 7.46
CA CYS A 3 -12.67 0.35 7.37
C CYS A 3 -12.00 0.66 8.70
N LEU A 4 -11.15 -0.26 9.17
CA LEU A 4 -10.10 0.01 10.15
C LEU A 4 -8.80 0.23 9.41
N TYR A 5 -8.08 1.32 9.70
CA TYR A 5 -6.87 1.65 8.97
C TYR A 5 -5.75 2.17 9.85
N LEU A 6 -4.56 1.76 9.46
CA LEU A 6 -3.28 2.24 9.96
C LEU A 6 -2.49 2.70 8.72
N ASP A 7 -2.28 3.99 8.58
CA ASP A 7 -1.62 4.56 7.39
C ASP A 7 -0.19 5.05 7.68
N GLY A 8 0.39 5.73 6.69
CA GLY A 8 1.75 6.21 6.76
C GLY A 8 2.04 7.24 7.85
N ALA A 9 1.02 7.79 8.54
CA ALA A 9 1.23 8.65 9.70
C ALA A 9 1.75 7.85 10.91
N ALA A 10 1.40 6.55 10.99
CA ALA A 10 2.03 5.64 11.92
C ALA A 10 3.44 5.30 11.44
N GLY A 11 4.45 5.46 12.28
CA GLY A 11 5.84 5.13 11.97
C GLY A 11 6.02 3.66 11.61
N VAL A 12 7.15 3.33 10.95
CA VAL A 12 7.48 1.97 10.52
C VAL A 12 7.45 1.00 11.70
N ASP A 13 7.89 1.43 12.90
CA ASP A 13 7.89 0.60 14.12
C ASP A 13 6.51 0.14 14.56
N VAL A 14 5.48 0.93 14.31
CA VAL A 14 4.09 0.53 14.56
C VAL A 14 3.59 -0.36 13.43
N ARG A 15 3.83 0.02 12.18
CA ARG A 15 3.34 -0.70 10.99
C ARG A 15 3.91 -2.12 10.86
N LYS A 16 5.17 -2.35 11.28
CA LYS A 16 5.79 -3.68 11.26
C LYS A 16 4.99 -4.75 11.99
N ASN A 17 4.29 -4.37 13.07
CA ASN A 17 3.47 -5.30 13.87
C ASN A 17 2.22 -5.80 13.11
N TYR A 18 1.82 -5.09 12.05
CA TYR A 18 0.63 -5.37 11.24
C TYR A 18 0.97 -5.75 9.79
N ALA A 19 2.22 -6.05 9.51
CA ALA A 19 2.63 -6.68 8.25
C ALA A 19 2.25 -8.17 8.29
N PHE A 20 1.43 -8.61 7.34
CA PHE A 20 0.95 -9.98 7.27
C PHE A 20 1.53 -10.71 6.06
N THR A 21 2.06 -11.92 6.30
CA THR A 21 2.40 -12.85 5.21
C THR A 21 1.13 -13.28 4.46
N ALA A 22 1.27 -13.90 3.29
CA ALA A 22 0.13 -14.43 2.53
C ALA A 22 -0.72 -15.38 3.39
N ARG A 23 -0.07 -16.29 4.15
CA ARG A 23 -0.75 -17.20 5.08
C ARG A 23 -1.47 -16.47 6.22
N GLY A 24 -0.86 -15.41 6.75
CA GLY A 24 -1.47 -14.58 7.79
C GLY A 24 -2.70 -13.83 7.27
N ARG A 25 -2.64 -13.31 6.05
CA ARG A 25 -3.80 -12.67 5.39
C ARG A 25 -4.94 -13.64 5.14
N GLU A 26 -4.62 -14.86 4.69
CA GLU A 26 -5.63 -15.92 4.50
C GLU A 26 -6.32 -16.27 5.82
N ALA A 27 -5.57 -16.49 6.88
CA ALA A 27 -6.13 -16.80 8.21
C ALA A 27 -7.03 -15.65 8.72
N LEU A 28 -6.63 -14.42 8.50
CA LEU A 28 -7.41 -13.23 8.84
C LEU A 28 -8.72 -13.16 8.02
N CYS A 29 -8.67 -13.37 6.71
CA CYS A 29 -9.86 -13.42 5.85
C CYS A 29 -10.83 -14.51 6.30
N ARG A 30 -10.33 -15.74 6.58
CA ARG A 30 -11.15 -16.87 7.05
C ARG A 30 -11.86 -16.58 8.37
N ARG A 31 -11.21 -15.87 9.30
CA ARG A 31 -11.83 -15.44 10.56
C ARG A 31 -13.02 -14.50 10.36
N PHE A 32 -12.96 -13.66 9.32
CA PHE A 32 -14.02 -12.70 9.02
C PHE A 32 -15.14 -13.26 8.14
N LEU A 33 -15.03 -14.46 7.58
CA LEU A 33 -16.11 -15.07 6.78
C LEU A 33 -17.47 -15.11 7.50
N PRO A 34 -17.55 -15.52 8.79
CA PRO A 34 -18.82 -15.49 9.52
C PRO A 34 -19.39 -14.07 9.75
N LEU A 35 -18.56 -13.04 9.60
CA LEU A 35 -18.94 -11.62 9.75
C LEU A 35 -19.25 -10.94 8.41
N GLY A 36 -19.36 -11.72 7.33
CA GLY A 36 -19.62 -11.21 5.98
C GLY A 36 -18.37 -10.92 5.14
N GLY A 37 -17.17 -11.23 5.66
CA GLY A 37 -15.93 -11.14 4.91
C GLY A 37 -15.01 -9.99 5.28
N LEU A 38 -13.84 -9.95 4.62
CA LEU A 38 -12.80 -8.97 4.81
C LEU A 38 -11.95 -8.83 3.54
N VAL A 39 -11.61 -7.59 3.18
CA VAL A 39 -10.55 -7.30 2.21
C VAL A 39 -9.42 -6.54 2.92
N PRO A 40 -8.32 -7.23 3.28
CA PRO A 40 -7.17 -6.59 3.91
C PRO A 40 -6.23 -6.02 2.82
N VAL A 41 -6.13 -4.71 2.73
CA VAL A 41 -5.14 -4.03 1.89
C VAL A 41 -3.89 -3.75 2.73
N VAL A 42 -2.86 -4.57 2.53
CA VAL A 42 -1.61 -4.51 3.28
C VAL A 42 -0.47 -4.20 2.32
N THR A 43 0.20 -3.08 2.55
CA THR A 43 1.36 -2.61 1.77
C THR A 43 2.47 -2.14 2.72
N CYS A 44 3.62 -1.76 2.19
CA CYS A 44 4.70 -1.16 3.01
C CYS A 44 4.27 0.13 3.73
N GLY A 45 3.34 0.88 3.16
CA GLY A 45 2.87 2.17 3.68
C GLY A 45 1.64 2.10 4.59
N ARG A 46 0.90 0.98 4.63
CA ARG A 46 -0.39 0.91 5.35
C ARG A 46 -0.93 -0.48 5.56
N THR A 47 -1.84 -0.59 6.52
CA THR A 47 -2.73 -1.74 6.71
C THR A 47 -4.15 -1.22 6.81
N GLU A 48 -5.01 -1.56 5.85
CA GLU A 48 -6.43 -1.17 5.82
C GLU A 48 -7.30 -2.42 5.73
N LEU A 49 -8.26 -2.53 6.63
CA LEU A 49 -9.15 -3.68 6.77
C LEU A 49 -10.57 -3.23 6.40
N TYR A 50 -11.05 -3.63 5.22
CA TYR A 50 -12.40 -3.33 4.75
C TYR A 50 -13.34 -4.49 5.05
N PHE A 51 -14.50 -4.22 5.68
CA PHE A 51 -15.46 -5.23 6.14
C PHE A 51 -16.90 -4.68 6.14
N PRO A 52 -17.92 -5.57 6.04
CA PRO A 52 -19.33 -5.17 6.06
C PRO A 52 -19.94 -5.10 7.46
N CYS A 53 -19.39 -5.84 8.44
CA CYS A 53 -19.95 -5.98 9.78
C CYS A 53 -19.84 -4.70 10.62
N PRO A 54 -20.52 -4.62 11.80
CA PRO A 54 -20.34 -3.54 12.75
C PRO A 54 -18.90 -3.43 13.25
N ARG A 55 -18.48 -2.20 13.58
CA ARG A 55 -17.13 -1.89 14.08
C ARG A 55 -16.71 -2.78 15.26
N ALA A 56 -17.58 -2.91 16.26
CA ALA A 56 -17.26 -3.64 17.48
C ALA A 56 -16.98 -5.14 17.20
N ASP A 57 -17.67 -5.73 16.23
CA ASP A 57 -17.45 -7.12 15.83
C ASP A 57 -16.12 -7.29 15.12
N ALA A 58 -15.80 -6.37 14.22
CA ALA A 58 -14.52 -6.36 13.52
C ALA A 58 -13.33 -6.15 14.48
N GLU A 59 -13.42 -5.22 15.43
CA GLU A 59 -12.38 -4.98 16.42
C GLU A 59 -12.16 -6.19 17.32
N ARG A 60 -13.25 -6.88 17.74
CA ARG A 60 -13.14 -8.12 18.51
C ARG A 60 -12.46 -9.23 17.71
N ALA A 61 -12.89 -9.46 16.47
CA ALA A 61 -12.34 -10.51 15.62
C ALA A 61 -10.87 -10.26 15.31
N PHE A 62 -10.50 -9.00 15.00
CA PHE A 62 -9.13 -8.61 14.72
C PHE A 62 -8.23 -8.72 15.95
N SER A 63 -8.69 -8.24 17.10
CA SER A 63 -7.94 -8.35 18.36
C SER A 63 -7.71 -9.79 18.77
N ALA A 64 -8.71 -10.67 18.61
CA ALA A 64 -8.55 -12.10 18.86
C ALA A 64 -7.52 -12.72 17.91
N PHE A 65 -7.55 -12.38 16.61
CA PHE A 65 -6.57 -12.85 15.64
C PHE A 65 -5.14 -12.43 16.02
N LEU A 66 -4.94 -11.19 16.44
CA LEU A 66 -3.62 -10.69 16.85
C LEU A 66 -3.09 -11.41 18.10
N LYS A 67 -3.97 -11.67 19.09
CA LYS A 67 -3.60 -12.43 20.31
C LYS A 67 -3.18 -13.87 19.98
N GLU A 68 -3.90 -14.56 19.11
CA GLU A 68 -3.56 -15.92 18.67
C GLU A 68 -2.22 -15.93 17.91
N ARG A 69 -2.00 -14.94 17.04
CA ARG A 69 -0.74 -14.79 16.34
C ARG A 69 0.43 -14.58 17.30
N ALA A 70 0.26 -13.72 18.31
CA ALA A 70 1.28 -13.48 19.33
C ALA A 70 1.59 -14.75 20.15
N ALA A 71 0.57 -15.52 20.50
CA ALA A 71 0.74 -16.79 21.23
C ALA A 71 1.48 -17.86 20.41
N CYS A 72 1.33 -17.86 19.08
CA CYS A 72 2.02 -18.77 18.18
C CYS A 72 3.47 -18.34 17.86
N ALA A 73 3.74 -17.05 17.89
CA ALA A 73 5.08 -16.49 17.72
C ALA A 73 5.83 -16.61 19.06
N ARG A 74 6.79 -17.53 19.16
CA ARG A 74 7.69 -17.64 20.33
C ARG A 74 8.68 -16.46 20.45
N GLU A 75 8.36 -15.32 19.90
CA GLU A 75 9.22 -14.14 19.86
C GLU A 75 8.65 -13.04 20.76
N ASP A 76 9.50 -12.54 21.67
CA ASP A 76 9.22 -11.50 22.67
C ASP A 76 8.78 -10.12 22.13
N ASN A 77 8.56 -9.98 20.83
CA ASN A 77 8.27 -8.72 20.14
C ASN A 77 6.82 -8.55 19.64
N ALA A 78 5.90 -9.43 20.01
CA ALA A 78 4.47 -9.29 19.63
C ALA A 78 3.72 -8.34 20.57
N GLN A 79 4.17 -7.11 20.73
CA GLN A 79 3.49 -6.05 21.49
C GLN A 79 2.44 -5.30 20.66
N GLY A 80 1.66 -5.99 19.85
CA GLY A 80 0.49 -5.42 19.20
C GLY A 80 -0.74 -5.59 20.07
N SER A 81 -1.05 -4.65 20.94
CA SER A 81 -2.24 -4.65 21.80
C SER A 81 -3.51 -4.35 20.97
N GLY A 82 -4.02 -5.35 20.27
CA GLY A 82 -5.31 -5.26 19.60
C GLY A 82 -5.38 -4.23 18.45
N ALA A 83 -6.59 -3.69 18.21
CA ALA A 83 -6.83 -2.62 17.24
C ALA A 83 -6.35 -1.24 17.73
N ALA A 84 -5.62 -1.17 18.84
CA ALA A 84 -5.06 0.07 19.37
C ALA A 84 -4.12 0.71 18.32
N GLY A 85 -4.37 1.96 17.99
CA GLY A 85 -3.66 2.70 16.95
C GLY A 85 -4.31 2.68 15.56
N PHE A 86 -5.33 1.84 15.34
CA PHE A 86 -6.14 1.91 14.13
C PHE A 86 -7.20 3.01 14.24
N SER A 87 -7.30 3.82 13.19
CA SER A 87 -8.44 4.71 12.98
C SER A 87 -9.59 3.94 12.33
N PHE A 88 -10.80 4.50 12.45
CA PHE A 88 -12.02 3.91 11.88
C PHE A 88 -12.75 4.93 11.01
N CYS A 89 -13.28 4.47 9.89
CA CYS A 89 -14.30 5.18 9.13
C CYS A 89 -15.36 4.18 8.62
N GLY A 90 -16.58 4.67 8.38
CA GLY A 90 -17.71 3.83 7.96
C GLY A 90 -18.55 4.45 6.86
N GLY A 91 -19.40 3.64 6.23
CA GLY A 91 -20.35 4.12 5.21
C GLY A 91 -19.68 4.83 4.04
N ARG A 92 -20.12 6.05 3.80
CA ARG A 92 -19.64 6.90 2.69
C ARG A 92 -18.14 7.22 2.81
N GLU A 93 -17.66 7.49 4.04
CA GLU A 93 -16.27 7.82 4.28
C GLU A 93 -15.33 6.65 3.96
N ALA A 94 -15.69 5.43 4.33
CA ALA A 94 -14.92 4.23 4.02
C ALA A 94 -14.85 3.96 2.50
N VAL A 95 -15.95 4.22 1.78
CA VAL A 95 -15.98 4.09 0.32
C VAL A 95 -15.08 5.16 -0.32
N LEU A 96 -15.24 6.43 0.06
CA LEU A 96 -14.40 7.51 -0.49
C LEU A 96 -12.91 7.27 -0.17
N ARG A 97 -12.59 6.77 1.03
CA ARG A 97 -11.23 6.37 1.36
C ARG A 97 -10.68 5.32 0.41
N LEU A 98 -11.47 4.28 0.07
CA LEU A 98 -11.07 3.24 -0.89
C LEU A 98 -10.81 3.83 -2.29
N PHE A 99 -11.64 4.77 -2.73
CA PHE A 99 -11.48 5.44 -4.03
C PHE A 99 -10.21 6.29 -4.07
N ARG A 100 -9.94 7.07 -3.03
CA ARG A 100 -8.70 7.84 -2.86
C ARG A 100 -7.48 6.93 -2.80
N LEU A 101 -7.59 5.78 -2.13
CA LEU A 101 -6.53 4.79 -2.07
C LEU A 101 -6.20 4.24 -3.45
N ALA A 102 -7.20 3.77 -4.20
CA ALA A 102 -7.02 3.23 -5.55
C ALA A 102 -6.49 4.28 -6.55
N ALA A 103 -6.85 5.55 -6.34
CA ALA A 103 -6.32 6.69 -7.09
C ALA A 103 -4.86 7.04 -6.72
N GLY A 104 -4.31 6.48 -5.63
CA GLY A 104 -2.96 6.79 -5.15
C GLY A 104 -2.86 8.09 -4.34
N LEU A 105 -3.99 8.69 -3.96
CA LEU A 105 -4.03 9.97 -3.26
C LEU A 105 -3.63 9.87 -1.78
N LEU A 106 -3.69 8.67 -1.20
CA LEU A 106 -3.33 8.41 0.18
C LEU A 106 -1.89 7.89 0.34
N SER A 107 -1.16 7.67 -0.75
CA SER A 107 0.23 7.23 -0.71
C SER A 107 1.16 8.37 -0.32
N MET A 108 2.32 8.04 0.28
CA MET A 108 3.36 9.00 0.60
C MET A 108 3.81 9.76 -0.66
N LEU A 109 3.99 9.03 -1.76
CA LEU A 109 4.17 9.57 -3.11
C LEU A 109 2.83 9.52 -3.83
N ARG A 110 2.10 10.64 -3.84
CA ARG A 110 0.77 10.69 -4.42
C ARG A 110 0.80 10.38 -5.92
N GLY A 111 -0.13 9.52 -6.34
CA GLY A 111 -0.25 9.09 -7.73
C GLY A 111 0.77 8.05 -8.16
N GLU A 112 1.42 7.34 -7.25
CA GLU A 112 2.23 6.18 -7.61
C GLU A 112 1.39 5.10 -8.30
N ASP A 113 1.96 4.45 -9.32
CA ASP A 113 1.22 3.46 -10.12
C ASP A 113 1.01 2.13 -9.40
N GLU A 114 1.89 1.79 -8.44
CA GLU A 114 1.90 0.49 -7.78
C GLU A 114 0.66 0.23 -6.93
N ILE A 115 0.12 1.26 -6.25
CA ILE A 115 -0.98 1.09 -5.30
C ILE A 115 -2.26 0.56 -5.96
N LEU A 116 -2.55 0.94 -7.20
CA LEU A 116 -3.72 0.43 -7.92
C LEU A 116 -3.62 -1.08 -8.14
N GLY A 117 -2.43 -1.56 -8.51
CA GLY A 117 -2.15 -2.99 -8.63
C GLY A 117 -2.27 -3.70 -7.27
N GLN A 118 -1.71 -3.12 -6.21
CA GLN A 118 -1.77 -3.70 -4.86
C GLN A 118 -3.21 -3.82 -4.35
N VAL A 119 -4.05 -2.79 -4.56
CA VAL A 119 -5.48 -2.85 -4.18
C VAL A 119 -6.20 -3.94 -4.96
N ARG A 120 -5.95 -4.05 -6.27
CA ARG A 120 -6.52 -5.12 -7.09
C ARG A 120 -6.11 -6.50 -6.59
N ASP A 121 -4.80 -6.72 -6.38
CA ASP A 121 -4.26 -8.02 -5.98
C ASP A 121 -4.81 -8.44 -4.59
N CYS A 122 -4.98 -7.50 -3.65
CA CYS A 122 -5.60 -7.75 -2.35
C CYS A 122 -7.10 -8.09 -2.47
N TYR A 123 -7.82 -7.38 -3.33
CA TYR A 123 -9.23 -7.66 -3.60
C TYR A 123 -9.41 -9.03 -4.25
N GLU A 124 -8.65 -9.35 -5.31
CA GLU A 124 -8.71 -10.65 -6.00
C GLU A 124 -8.35 -11.80 -5.05
N PHE A 125 -7.37 -11.62 -4.16
CA PHE A 125 -7.04 -12.59 -3.13
C PHE A 125 -8.22 -12.87 -2.20
N SER A 126 -8.88 -11.83 -1.68
CA SER A 126 -10.03 -11.98 -0.79
C SER A 126 -11.24 -12.57 -1.52
N ARG A 127 -11.44 -12.19 -2.78
CA ARG A 127 -12.50 -12.72 -3.64
C ARG A 127 -12.33 -14.23 -3.88
N ALA A 128 -11.12 -14.69 -4.14
CA ALA A 128 -10.81 -16.09 -4.30
C ALA A 128 -11.13 -16.94 -3.05
N LEU A 129 -11.11 -16.33 -1.86
CA LEU A 129 -11.49 -16.93 -0.59
C LEU A 129 -12.99 -16.79 -0.25
N GLY A 130 -13.78 -16.13 -1.11
CA GLY A 130 -15.18 -15.80 -0.82
C GLY A 130 -15.34 -14.69 0.24
N ALA A 131 -14.27 -13.99 0.59
CA ALA A 131 -14.23 -13.01 1.69
C ALA A 131 -14.52 -11.55 1.26
N SER A 132 -14.85 -11.31 -0.01
CA SER A 132 -15.17 -9.96 -0.53
C SER A 132 -16.68 -9.69 -0.64
N ALA A 133 -17.53 -10.63 -0.22
CA ALA A 133 -18.98 -10.55 -0.37
C ALA A 133 -19.55 -9.22 0.18
N GLY A 134 -20.43 -8.59 -0.58
CA GLY A 134 -21.01 -7.28 -0.24
C GLY A 134 -20.07 -6.07 -0.46
N MET A 135 -18.81 -6.29 -0.82
CA MET A 135 -17.82 -5.23 -1.09
C MET A 135 -17.38 -5.19 -2.55
N ASP A 136 -17.72 -6.19 -3.36
CA ASP A 136 -17.26 -6.34 -4.74
C ASP A 136 -17.56 -5.10 -5.60
N ALA A 137 -18.77 -4.56 -5.51
CA ALA A 137 -19.15 -3.37 -6.29
C ALA A 137 -18.30 -2.16 -5.94
N ALA A 138 -18.00 -1.93 -4.66
CA ALA A 138 -17.18 -0.81 -4.21
C ALA A 138 -15.72 -0.96 -4.68
N PHE A 139 -15.14 -2.16 -4.56
CA PHE A 139 -13.77 -2.41 -5.01
C PHE A 139 -13.64 -2.29 -6.54
N GLN A 140 -14.59 -2.84 -7.30
CA GLN A 140 -14.57 -2.71 -8.76
C GLN A 140 -14.70 -1.25 -9.21
N ALA A 141 -15.61 -0.49 -8.59
CA ALA A 141 -15.78 0.94 -8.88
C ALA A 141 -14.53 1.74 -8.49
N ALA A 142 -13.89 1.44 -7.35
CA ALA A 142 -12.65 2.09 -6.94
C ALA A 142 -11.49 1.80 -7.90
N LEU A 143 -11.37 0.56 -8.39
CA LEU A 143 -10.36 0.20 -9.39
C LEU A 143 -10.61 0.92 -10.74
N ALA A 144 -11.86 1.06 -11.14
CA ALA A 144 -12.23 1.85 -12.32
C ALA A 144 -11.89 3.33 -12.14
N CYS A 145 -12.20 3.90 -10.98
CA CYS A 145 -11.82 5.27 -10.61
C CYS A 145 -10.30 5.48 -10.66
N GLY A 146 -9.52 4.56 -10.08
CA GLY A 146 -8.06 4.65 -10.10
C GLY A 146 -7.47 4.63 -11.52
N LYS A 147 -8.08 3.88 -12.45
CA LYS A 147 -7.72 3.91 -13.88
C LYS A 147 -8.10 5.24 -14.53
N ARG A 148 -9.30 5.75 -14.24
CA ARG A 148 -9.79 7.03 -14.77
C ARG A 148 -8.90 8.19 -14.33
N VAL A 149 -8.54 8.26 -13.04
CA VAL A 149 -7.61 9.28 -12.52
C VAL A 149 -6.30 9.28 -13.31
N ARG A 150 -5.71 8.12 -13.57
CA ARG A 150 -4.45 8.02 -14.32
C ARG A 150 -4.59 8.42 -15.79
N ALA A 151 -5.73 8.13 -16.40
CA ALA A 151 -6.00 8.49 -17.79
C ALA A 151 -6.29 9.98 -17.98
N GLU A 152 -7.02 10.61 -17.04
CA GLU A 152 -7.49 12.00 -17.17
C GLU A 152 -6.57 13.02 -16.50
N THR A 153 -5.68 12.60 -15.59
CA THR A 153 -4.71 13.47 -14.91
C THR A 153 -3.28 13.07 -15.23
N LYS A 154 -2.36 14.00 -15.11
CA LYS A 154 -0.92 13.70 -15.24
C LYS A 154 -0.28 13.28 -13.92
N ILE A 155 -1.07 12.75 -12.98
CA ILE A 155 -0.60 12.44 -11.63
C ILE A 155 0.53 11.38 -11.63
N SER A 156 0.50 10.44 -12.58
CA SER A 156 1.53 9.41 -12.74
C SER A 156 2.73 9.87 -13.58
N SER A 157 2.59 10.88 -14.44
CA SER A 157 3.64 11.28 -15.38
C SER A 157 4.85 11.96 -14.72
N LEU A 158 4.66 12.53 -13.54
CA LEU A 158 5.72 13.08 -12.69
C LEU A 158 6.10 12.08 -11.58
N ALA A 159 5.81 10.80 -11.78
CA ALA A 159 5.97 9.77 -10.75
C ALA A 159 7.45 9.60 -10.38
N CYS A 160 7.79 10.12 -9.22
CA CYS A 160 8.92 9.66 -8.46
C CYS A 160 8.46 8.45 -7.66
N SER A 161 9.05 7.28 -7.83
CA SER A 161 8.78 6.12 -6.97
C SER A 161 9.74 6.11 -5.78
N ILE A 162 9.41 5.36 -4.73
CA ILE A 162 10.35 5.12 -3.63
C ILE A 162 11.68 4.56 -4.17
N ALA A 163 11.63 3.67 -5.17
CA ALA A 163 12.81 3.15 -5.83
C ALA A 163 13.65 4.25 -6.51
N THR A 164 13.01 5.28 -7.07
CA THR A 164 13.70 6.43 -7.65
C THR A 164 14.30 7.31 -6.56
N LEU A 165 13.61 7.54 -5.45
CA LEU A 165 14.14 8.28 -4.31
C LEU A 165 15.34 7.57 -3.68
N ALA A 166 15.27 6.24 -3.53
CA ALA A 166 16.38 5.42 -3.05
C ALA A 166 17.61 5.50 -3.97
N ALA A 167 17.41 5.37 -5.28
CA ALA A 167 18.50 5.56 -6.25
C ALA A 167 19.09 6.97 -6.21
N ASN A 168 18.24 8.00 -6.09
CA ASN A 168 18.72 9.40 -5.94
C ASN A 168 19.48 9.62 -4.63
N ALA A 169 19.11 8.93 -3.53
CA ALA A 169 19.88 8.96 -2.30
C ALA A 169 21.27 8.33 -2.50
N ALA A 170 21.35 7.18 -3.18
CA ALA A 170 22.60 6.56 -3.55
C ALA A 170 23.50 7.50 -4.39
N PHE A 171 22.91 8.16 -5.40
CA PHE A 171 23.65 9.11 -6.27
C PHE A 171 24.12 10.36 -5.54
N ARG A 172 23.39 10.85 -4.54
CA ARG A 172 23.84 11.95 -3.68
C ARG A 172 24.94 11.54 -2.73
N PHE A 173 24.91 10.29 -2.28
CA PHE A 173 25.94 9.75 -1.39
C PHE A 173 27.29 9.58 -2.10
N CYS A 174 27.28 9.01 -3.32
CA CYS A 174 28.46 8.90 -4.16
C CYS A 174 28.09 8.88 -5.66
N ALA A 175 28.95 9.45 -6.51
CA ALA A 175 28.70 9.57 -7.96
C ALA A 175 28.76 8.23 -8.72
N GLY A 176 29.31 7.19 -8.09
CA GLY A 176 29.45 5.82 -8.58
C GLY A 176 30.16 5.01 -7.52
N GLY A 177 30.22 3.68 -7.68
CA GLY A 177 30.83 2.80 -6.70
C GLY A 177 30.26 1.39 -6.73
N ASN A 178 30.29 0.72 -5.59
CA ASN A 178 29.79 -0.62 -5.42
C ASN A 178 28.45 -0.61 -4.68
N ALA A 179 27.41 -1.18 -5.28
CA ALA A 179 26.10 -1.32 -4.65
C ALA A 179 25.78 -2.80 -4.39
N LEU A 180 25.29 -3.09 -3.19
CA LEU A 180 24.68 -4.38 -2.85
C LEU A 180 23.17 -4.21 -2.78
N ILE A 181 22.42 -4.98 -3.59
CA ILE A 181 20.95 -4.92 -3.62
C ILE A 181 20.39 -6.29 -3.20
N VAL A 182 19.76 -6.34 -2.04
CA VAL A 182 19.13 -7.55 -1.49
C VAL A 182 17.63 -7.49 -1.80
N GLY A 183 17.09 -8.58 -2.37
CA GLY A 183 15.71 -8.61 -2.86
C GLY A 183 15.52 -8.04 -4.28
N ALA A 184 16.58 -8.08 -5.10
CA ALA A 184 16.59 -7.53 -6.46
C ALA A 184 15.59 -8.19 -7.42
N THR A 185 15.09 -9.39 -7.13
CA THR A 185 14.04 -10.09 -7.88
C THR A 185 12.63 -9.61 -7.58
N GLY A 186 12.44 -8.88 -6.47
CA GLY A 186 11.18 -8.25 -6.10
C GLY A 186 10.90 -6.97 -6.92
N LYS A 187 9.63 -6.51 -6.92
CA LYS A 187 9.24 -5.27 -7.62
C LYS A 187 10.09 -4.07 -7.21
N MET A 188 10.22 -3.83 -5.89
CA MET A 188 10.94 -2.67 -5.35
C MET A 188 12.44 -2.77 -5.61
N GLY A 189 13.07 -3.89 -5.21
CA GLY A 189 14.50 -4.09 -5.41
C GLY A 189 14.91 -4.09 -6.89
N GLY A 190 14.07 -4.69 -7.76
CA GLY A 190 14.29 -4.68 -9.22
C GLY A 190 14.18 -3.27 -9.81
N ALA A 191 13.28 -2.44 -9.30
CA ALA A 191 13.17 -1.04 -9.74
C ALA A 191 14.38 -0.20 -9.29
N VAL A 192 14.86 -0.38 -8.05
CA VAL A 192 16.09 0.26 -7.56
C VAL A 192 17.28 -0.15 -8.40
N LEU A 193 17.43 -1.46 -8.67
CA LEU A 193 18.50 -1.99 -9.50
C LEU A 193 18.51 -1.32 -10.88
N LYS A 194 17.36 -1.28 -11.56
CA LYS A 194 17.24 -0.62 -12.88
C LYS A 194 17.63 0.85 -12.80
N ASN A 195 17.16 1.57 -11.80
CA ASN A 195 17.45 3.00 -11.62
C ASN A 195 18.95 3.26 -11.38
N ILE A 196 19.61 2.45 -10.53
CA ILE A 196 21.05 2.61 -10.28
C ILE A 196 21.85 2.21 -11.52
N ALA A 197 21.53 1.08 -12.16
CA ALA A 197 22.23 0.60 -13.34
C ALA A 197 22.13 1.58 -14.53
N SER A 198 20.98 2.26 -14.67
CA SER A 198 20.74 3.19 -15.80
C SER A 198 21.68 4.40 -15.85
N LYS A 199 22.26 4.79 -14.71
CA LYS A 199 23.18 5.93 -14.65
C LYS A 199 24.63 5.61 -15.00
N GLY A 200 24.98 4.30 -15.04
CA GLY A 200 26.36 3.87 -15.23
C GLY A 200 27.28 4.19 -14.06
N GLY A 201 28.52 3.74 -14.11
CA GLY A 201 29.53 3.98 -13.06
C GLY A 201 29.34 3.15 -11.79
N TRP A 202 28.41 2.20 -11.75
CA TRP A 202 28.11 1.33 -10.63
C TRP A 202 28.48 -0.12 -10.93
N LYS A 203 29.12 -0.77 -9.97
CA LYS A 203 29.24 -2.24 -9.90
C LYS A 203 28.20 -2.72 -8.91
N ILE A 204 27.23 -3.50 -9.39
CA ILE A 204 26.07 -3.91 -8.59
C ILE A 204 26.15 -5.39 -8.31
N VAL A 205 26.11 -5.78 -7.04
CA VAL A 205 25.85 -7.15 -6.62
C VAL A 205 24.39 -7.27 -6.25
N ALA A 206 23.65 -8.12 -6.96
CA ALA A 206 22.24 -8.35 -6.76
C ALA A 206 22.02 -9.75 -6.18
N THR A 207 21.38 -9.85 -4.99
CA THR A 207 21.17 -11.16 -4.37
C THR A 207 19.74 -11.66 -4.55
N SER A 208 19.58 -12.98 -4.69
CA SER A 208 18.29 -13.66 -4.69
C SER A 208 18.34 -14.99 -3.91
N ARG A 209 17.16 -15.45 -3.42
CA ARG A 209 17.06 -16.70 -2.63
C ARG A 209 16.90 -17.97 -3.48
N SER A 210 16.28 -17.90 -4.63
CA SER A 210 15.72 -19.11 -5.25
C SER A 210 15.78 -19.18 -6.77
N HIS A 211 16.26 -18.16 -7.47
CA HIS A 211 16.27 -18.17 -8.94
C HIS A 211 17.59 -17.59 -9.40
N ALA A 212 18.21 -18.27 -10.38
CA ALA A 212 19.31 -17.69 -11.11
C ALA A 212 18.84 -16.35 -11.70
N PHE A 213 19.20 -15.26 -11.06
CA PHE A 213 19.00 -13.93 -11.60
C PHE A 213 19.91 -13.82 -12.81
N ALA A 214 19.34 -13.88 -14.00
CA ALA A 214 20.08 -13.58 -15.20
C ALA A 214 20.46 -12.11 -15.18
N ALA A 215 21.67 -11.81 -14.73
CA ALA A 215 22.25 -10.47 -14.78
C ALA A 215 22.42 -10.08 -16.26
N SER A 216 21.36 -9.53 -16.85
CA SER A 216 21.36 -9.11 -18.26
C SER A 216 21.87 -7.67 -18.45
N ALA A 217 22.14 -6.94 -17.37
CA ALA A 217 22.63 -5.58 -17.42
C ALA A 217 24.15 -5.51 -17.17
N ALA A 218 24.84 -4.70 -17.95
CA ALA A 218 26.28 -4.44 -17.77
C ALA A 218 26.56 -3.91 -16.35
N GLY A 219 27.58 -4.47 -15.69
CA GLY A 219 27.95 -4.09 -14.32
C GLY A 219 27.13 -4.69 -13.19
N VAL A 220 26.22 -5.63 -13.49
CA VAL A 220 25.43 -6.37 -12.49
C VAL A 220 25.96 -7.80 -12.35
N THR A 221 26.25 -8.20 -11.13
CA THR A 221 26.65 -9.56 -10.77
C THR A 221 25.59 -10.19 -9.87
N ALA A 222 25.15 -11.40 -10.20
CA ALA A 222 24.24 -12.16 -9.37
C ALA A 222 25.03 -12.89 -8.25
N ALA A 223 24.46 -12.91 -7.04
CA ALA A 223 25.02 -13.63 -5.90
C ALA A 223 23.92 -14.33 -5.11
N ASP A 224 24.31 -15.35 -4.33
CA ASP A 224 23.40 -16.01 -3.40
C ASP A 224 23.06 -15.08 -2.22
N TYR A 225 21.81 -15.12 -1.77
CA TYR A 225 21.37 -14.37 -0.60
C TYR A 225 22.20 -14.72 0.66
N ALA A 226 22.65 -15.97 0.80
CA ALA A 226 23.45 -16.40 1.94
C ALA A 226 24.79 -15.65 2.03
N GLU A 227 25.33 -15.22 0.89
CA GLU A 227 26.62 -14.52 0.78
C GLU A 227 26.53 -13.01 1.05
N ARG A 228 25.34 -12.45 1.31
CA ARG A 228 25.11 -11.01 1.41
C ARG A 228 26.07 -10.26 2.36
N TYR A 229 26.48 -10.90 3.45
CA TYR A 229 27.44 -10.30 4.39
C TYR A 229 28.86 -10.21 3.82
N ALA A 230 29.26 -11.14 2.95
CA ALA A 230 30.58 -11.13 2.32
C ALA A 230 30.80 -9.92 1.40
N PHE A 231 29.72 -9.35 0.87
CA PHE A 231 29.78 -8.18 0.00
C PHE A 231 29.67 -6.84 0.74
N LEU A 232 29.38 -6.83 2.06
CA LEU A 232 29.18 -5.60 2.82
C LEU A 232 30.42 -4.70 2.83
N ASP A 233 31.59 -5.26 3.09
CA ASP A 233 32.81 -4.46 3.23
C ASP A 233 33.21 -3.74 1.93
N GLY A 234 32.98 -4.39 0.79
CA GLY A 234 33.23 -3.81 -0.53
C GLY A 234 32.18 -2.78 -0.96
N ALA A 235 30.95 -2.84 -0.43
CA ALA A 235 29.86 -1.97 -0.85
C ALA A 235 29.95 -0.55 -0.27
N ASP A 236 29.58 0.44 -1.06
CA ASP A 236 29.40 1.85 -0.68
C ASP A 236 27.93 2.13 -0.36
N VAL A 237 27.02 1.50 -1.10
CA VAL A 237 25.58 1.58 -0.90
C VAL A 237 24.99 0.17 -0.77
N ILE A 238 24.21 -0.05 0.27
CA ILE A 238 23.51 -1.31 0.56
C ILE A 238 22.01 -1.03 0.53
N VAL A 239 21.25 -1.68 -0.35
CA VAL A 239 19.79 -1.55 -0.42
C VAL A 239 19.16 -2.89 -0.07
N SER A 240 18.26 -2.90 0.90
CA SER A 240 17.42 -4.05 1.20
C SER A 240 15.95 -3.75 0.90
N ALA A 241 15.33 -4.64 0.12
CA ALA A 241 13.96 -4.50 -0.36
C ALA A 241 13.30 -5.89 -0.46
N THR A 242 13.23 -6.61 0.66
CA THR A 242 12.70 -7.97 0.70
C THR A 242 11.29 -8.03 1.30
N ALA A 243 10.60 -9.14 1.09
CA ALA A 243 9.36 -9.48 1.78
C ALA A 243 9.63 -10.43 2.96
N SER A 244 10.84 -10.39 3.54
CA SER A 244 11.21 -11.23 4.67
C SER A 244 10.44 -10.80 5.92
N PRO A 245 9.86 -11.73 6.69
CA PRO A 245 9.31 -11.40 8.00
C PRO A 245 10.40 -11.23 9.07
N HIS A 246 11.66 -11.52 8.74
CA HIS A 246 12.81 -11.50 9.66
C HIS A 246 13.86 -10.50 9.18
N THR A 247 14.60 -9.95 10.14
CA THR A 247 15.75 -9.08 9.88
C THR A 247 16.76 -9.75 8.94
N VAL A 248 17.18 -9.03 7.92
CA VAL A 248 18.16 -9.47 6.91
C VAL A 248 19.57 -9.14 7.32
N PHE A 249 19.77 -7.93 7.88
CA PHE A 249 21.06 -7.47 8.40
C PHE A 249 20.94 -7.12 9.89
N THR A 250 21.60 -7.92 10.75
CA THR A 250 21.74 -7.61 12.18
C THR A 250 22.99 -6.74 12.41
N ALA A 251 22.96 -5.89 13.43
CA ALA A 251 24.04 -4.97 13.75
C ALA A 251 25.36 -5.71 14.04
N ASP A 252 25.30 -6.77 14.86
CA ASP A 252 26.49 -7.57 15.22
C ASP A 252 27.17 -8.19 14.01
N LYS A 253 26.38 -8.83 13.11
CA LYS A 253 26.95 -9.47 11.92
C LYS A 253 27.44 -8.44 10.90
N ALA A 254 26.77 -7.31 10.79
CA ALA A 254 27.20 -6.21 9.94
C ALA A 254 28.53 -5.63 10.45
N ALA A 255 28.65 -5.34 11.75
CA ALA A 255 29.88 -4.86 12.38
C ALA A 255 31.05 -5.85 12.18
N ALA A 256 30.81 -7.15 12.34
CA ALA A 256 31.83 -8.18 12.11
C ALA A 256 32.27 -8.30 10.65
N ALA A 257 31.37 -8.00 9.69
CA ALA A 257 31.67 -8.07 8.26
C ALA A 257 32.39 -6.81 7.73
N LEU A 258 32.18 -5.65 8.35
CA LEU A 258 32.76 -4.37 7.96
C LEU A 258 34.18 -4.21 8.52
N ARG A 259 35.18 -4.48 7.70
CA ARG A 259 36.61 -4.43 8.06
C ARG A 259 37.27 -3.10 7.74
N THR A 260 36.75 -2.38 6.73
CA THR A 260 37.29 -1.09 6.29
C THR A 260 36.46 0.04 6.86
N GLN A 261 37.13 1.10 7.34
CA GLN A 261 36.47 2.30 7.82
C GLN A 261 36.26 3.26 6.64
N LYS A 262 35.16 3.09 5.93
CA LYS A 262 34.72 4.01 4.88
C LYS A 262 33.25 4.39 5.08
N PRO A 263 32.80 5.55 4.60
CA PRO A 263 31.38 5.88 4.62
C PRO A 263 30.54 4.88 3.84
N ARG A 264 29.39 4.46 4.42
CA ARG A 264 28.42 3.56 3.79
C ARG A 264 27.02 4.03 4.02
N LEU A 265 26.20 3.88 2.99
CA LEU A 265 24.77 4.18 3.06
C LEU A 265 23.98 2.86 2.99
N PHE A 266 23.26 2.57 4.07
CA PHE A 266 22.27 1.51 4.12
C PHE A 266 20.90 2.11 3.85
N ILE A 267 20.14 1.52 2.93
CA ILE A 267 18.77 1.92 2.55
C ILE A 267 17.84 0.75 2.79
N ASP A 268 16.89 0.93 3.71
CA ASP A 268 15.87 -0.09 4.03
C ASP A 268 14.51 0.32 3.47
N LEU A 269 14.01 -0.46 2.51
CA LEU A 269 12.73 -0.24 1.84
C LEU A 269 11.65 -1.25 2.27
N SER A 270 11.91 -2.02 3.32
CA SER A 270 11.08 -3.15 3.75
C SER A 270 10.19 -2.80 4.94
N VAL A 271 9.05 -3.48 5.03
CA VAL A 271 8.18 -3.49 6.21
C VAL A 271 7.71 -4.93 6.43
N PRO A 272 8.11 -5.57 7.53
CA PRO A 272 8.98 -5.06 8.60
C PRO A 272 10.39 -4.73 8.09
N PRO A 273 11.17 -3.92 8.86
CA PRO A 273 12.53 -3.56 8.47
C PRO A 273 13.43 -4.77 8.28
N ASP A 274 14.19 -4.75 7.20
CA ASP A 274 15.23 -5.75 6.89
C ASP A 274 16.55 -5.48 7.65
N ILE A 275 16.80 -4.21 8.02
CA ILE A 275 18.06 -3.75 8.60
C ILE A 275 17.80 -3.31 10.04
N GLU A 276 18.55 -3.88 10.96
CA GLU A 276 18.48 -3.54 12.38
C GLU A 276 18.96 -2.10 12.62
N ALA A 277 18.24 -1.35 13.47
CA ALA A 277 18.53 0.06 13.73
C ALA A 277 19.98 0.29 14.23
N GLY A 278 20.53 -0.65 15.02
CA GLY A 278 21.90 -0.60 15.51
C GLY A 278 23.00 -0.58 14.42
N VAL A 279 22.65 -0.83 13.15
CA VAL A 279 23.58 -0.63 12.02
C VAL A 279 23.97 0.84 11.88
N ALA A 280 23.12 1.77 12.27
CA ALA A 280 23.42 3.20 12.28
C ALA A 280 24.47 3.61 13.31
N ASP A 281 24.68 2.81 14.35
CA ASP A 281 25.67 3.04 15.39
C ASP A 281 27.07 2.58 14.99
N ILE A 282 27.22 1.84 13.88
CA ILE A 282 28.51 1.39 13.36
C ILE A 282 29.24 2.58 12.73
N PRO A 283 30.50 2.88 13.12
CA PRO A 283 31.24 4.01 12.58
C PRO A 283 31.27 4.04 11.05
N GLY A 284 30.91 5.19 10.47
CA GLY A 284 30.84 5.38 9.02
C GLY A 284 29.56 4.87 8.35
N CYS A 285 28.65 4.23 9.06
CA CYS A 285 27.38 3.76 8.51
C CYS A 285 26.26 4.78 8.73
N THR A 286 25.49 5.02 7.68
CA THR A 286 24.25 5.79 7.71
C THR A 286 23.11 4.88 7.33
N LEU A 287 22.03 4.84 8.11
CA LEU A 287 20.83 4.07 7.80
C LEU A 287 19.68 5.01 7.38
N LEU A 288 19.12 4.78 6.21
CA LEU A 288 17.98 5.51 5.66
C LEU A 288 16.82 4.53 5.45
N GLY A 289 15.83 4.60 6.32
CA GLY A 289 14.58 3.84 6.19
C GLY A 289 13.53 4.57 5.36
N LEU A 290 12.38 3.92 5.15
CA LEU A 290 11.25 4.46 4.38
C LEU A 290 10.80 5.85 4.86
N ASP A 291 10.75 6.07 6.17
CA ASP A 291 10.30 7.34 6.73
C ASP A 291 11.28 8.50 6.42
N GLY A 292 12.54 8.20 6.16
CA GLY A 292 13.55 9.19 5.74
C GLY A 292 13.30 9.80 4.35
N PHE A 293 12.41 9.22 3.55
CA PHE A 293 12.04 9.75 2.24
C PHE A 293 10.87 10.74 2.26
N ARG A 294 10.24 11.03 3.42
CA ARG A 294 9.04 11.88 3.53
C ARG A 294 9.24 13.28 2.96
N ALA A 295 10.30 13.98 3.33
CA ALA A 295 10.56 15.33 2.84
C ALA A 295 10.71 15.38 1.31
N ALA A 296 11.43 14.42 0.74
CA ALA A 296 11.58 14.33 -0.72
C ALA A 296 10.25 13.95 -1.43
N ALA A 297 9.40 13.18 -0.76
CA ALA A 297 8.07 12.86 -1.27
C ALA A 297 7.15 14.08 -1.24
N GLU A 298 7.20 14.88 -0.18
CA GLU A 298 6.42 16.12 -0.07
C GLU A 298 6.82 17.14 -1.13
N GLU A 299 8.13 17.37 -1.35
CA GLU A 299 8.61 18.21 -2.44
C GLU A 299 8.08 17.76 -3.81
N ASN A 300 8.08 16.45 -4.05
CA ASN A 300 7.55 15.89 -5.29
C ASN A 300 6.02 16.08 -5.39
N ASN A 301 5.28 15.94 -4.28
CA ASN A 301 3.84 16.14 -4.24
C ASN A 301 3.45 17.61 -4.50
N GLU A 302 4.26 18.57 -4.02
CA GLU A 302 4.04 19.99 -4.33
C GLU A 302 4.14 20.28 -5.83
N LYS A 303 5.09 19.65 -6.52
CA LYS A 303 5.22 19.76 -7.99
C LYS A 303 4.00 19.21 -8.74
N LYS A 304 3.21 18.36 -8.10
CA LYS A 304 2.00 17.73 -8.64
C LYS A 304 0.69 18.33 -8.12
N ARG A 305 0.73 19.43 -7.39
CA ARG A 305 -0.44 19.96 -6.66
C ARG A 305 -1.71 20.07 -7.53
N SER A 306 -1.60 20.58 -8.76
CA SER A 306 -2.73 20.69 -9.67
C SER A 306 -3.29 19.35 -10.14
N ALA A 307 -2.41 18.38 -10.43
CA ALA A 307 -2.80 17.04 -10.82
C ALA A 307 -3.44 16.27 -9.65
N ILE A 308 -2.95 16.49 -8.43
CA ILE A 308 -3.52 15.92 -7.20
C ILE A 308 -4.92 16.49 -6.96
N ALA A 309 -5.12 17.81 -7.11
CA ALA A 309 -6.44 18.43 -6.95
C ALA A 309 -7.46 17.92 -7.99
N ALA A 310 -7.04 17.75 -9.23
CA ALA A 310 -7.87 17.15 -10.28
C ALA A 310 -8.22 15.68 -9.96
N ALA A 311 -7.27 14.90 -9.45
CA ALA A 311 -7.47 13.52 -9.06
C ALA A 311 -8.42 13.37 -7.85
N GLU A 312 -8.32 14.25 -6.85
CA GLU A 312 -9.26 14.32 -5.72
C GLU A 312 -10.69 14.53 -6.20
N LYS A 313 -10.89 15.51 -7.09
CA LYS A 313 -12.23 15.78 -7.66
C LYS A 313 -12.78 14.56 -8.40
N ILE A 314 -11.96 13.90 -9.24
CA ILE A 314 -12.40 12.68 -9.94
C ILE A 314 -12.75 11.57 -8.94
N ALA A 315 -12.01 11.41 -7.87
CA ALA A 315 -12.28 10.39 -6.85
C ALA A 315 -13.61 10.67 -6.13
N GLU A 316 -13.89 11.93 -5.82
CA GLU A 316 -15.16 12.38 -5.23
C GLU A 316 -16.34 12.16 -6.19
N ASP A 317 -16.21 12.59 -7.44
CA ASP A 317 -17.25 12.41 -8.47
C ASP A 317 -17.54 10.91 -8.70
N CYS A 318 -16.52 10.06 -8.74
CA CYS A 318 -16.67 8.61 -8.88
C CYS A 318 -17.38 7.99 -7.66
N ALA A 319 -17.06 8.44 -6.44
CA ALA A 319 -17.71 7.96 -5.23
C ALA A 319 -19.19 8.39 -5.18
N GLU A 320 -19.50 9.63 -5.53
CA GLU A 320 -20.89 10.10 -5.63
C GLU A 320 -21.68 9.29 -6.67
N GLN A 321 -21.11 9.04 -7.85
CA GLN A 321 -21.76 8.21 -8.86
C GLN A 321 -21.97 6.78 -8.36
N PHE A 322 -21.01 6.20 -7.62
CA PHE A 322 -21.17 4.88 -7.00
C PHE A 322 -22.36 4.85 -6.03
N PHE A 323 -22.52 5.87 -5.18
CA PHE A 323 -23.67 5.95 -4.27
C PHE A 323 -24.99 6.11 -5.00
N ALA A 324 -25.02 6.90 -6.08
CA ALA A 324 -26.23 7.01 -6.91
C ALA A 324 -26.60 5.68 -7.57
N ASP A 325 -25.59 4.90 -8.00
CA ASP A 325 -25.80 3.58 -8.57
C ASP A 325 -26.30 2.56 -7.52
N GLU A 326 -25.77 2.62 -6.29
CA GLU A 326 -26.23 1.82 -5.16
C GLU A 326 -27.69 2.19 -4.77
N ALA A 327 -27.99 3.50 -4.67
CA ALA A 327 -29.32 3.99 -4.38
C ALA A 327 -30.32 3.55 -5.45
N ALA A 328 -29.97 3.67 -6.72
CA ALA A 328 -30.82 3.23 -7.83
C ALA A 328 -31.12 1.71 -7.75
N ARG A 329 -30.14 0.89 -7.41
CA ARG A 329 -30.35 -0.56 -7.22
C ARG A 329 -31.30 -0.87 -6.06
N LYS A 330 -31.10 -0.19 -4.93
CA LYS A 330 -31.96 -0.37 -3.73
C LYS A 330 -33.39 0.10 -3.96
N CYS A 331 -33.55 1.19 -4.72
CA CYS A 331 -34.86 1.79 -5.02
C CYS A 331 -35.50 1.23 -6.30
N ALA A 332 -34.88 0.26 -6.98
CA ALA A 332 -35.37 -0.23 -8.26
C ALA A 332 -36.88 -0.59 -8.27
N PRO A 333 -37.46 -1.28 -7.26
CA PRO A 333 -38.90 -1.52 -7.23
C PRO A 333 -39.75 -0.25 -7.11
N ALA A 334 -39.34 0.71 -6.26
CA ALA A 334 -40.02 1.98 -6.07
C ALA A 334 -39.95 2.86 -7.33
N LEU A 335 -38.78 2.90 -7.96
CA LEU A 335 -38.55 3.60 -9.22
C LEU A 335 -39.41 3.03 -10.37
N ALA A 336 -39.59 1.71 -10.40
CA ALA A 336 -40.45 1.07 -11.41
C ALA A 336 -41.92 1.42 -11.25
N ALA A 337 -42.39 1.75 -10.05
CA ALA A 337 -43.77 2.15 -9.76
C ALA A 337 -44.06 3.60 -10.11
N LEU A 338 -43.08 4.45 -10.36
CA LEU A 338 -43.24 5.84 -10.71
C LEU A 338 -43.76 6.02 -12.14
N PRO A 339 -44.53 7.10 -12.41
CA PRO A 339 -44.89 7.52 -13.76
C PRO A 339 -43.64 7.68 -14.65
N GLU A 340 -43.79 7.38 -15.95
CA GLU A 340 -42.65 7.32 -16.88
C GLU A 340 -41.84 8.64 -16.92
N MET A 341 -42.53 9.79 -16.89
CA MET A 341 -41.90 11.11 -16.91
C MET A 341 -41.04 11.36 -15.67
N GLU A 342 -41.54 11.03 -14.49
CA GLU A 342 -40.79 11.18 -13.23
C GLU A 342 -39.61 10.24 -13.18
N ARG A 343 -39.80 9.00 -13.59
CA ARG A 343 -38.73 8.02 -13.68
C ARG A 343 -37.63 8.46 -14.63
N LYS A 344 -37.95 9.00 -15.81
CA LYS A 344 -36.97 9.55 -16.76
C LYS A 344 -36.24 10.75 -16.16
N SER A 345 -36.94 11.66 -15.47
CA SER A 345 -36.33 12.81 -14.78
C SER A 345 -35.37 12.38 -13.72
N LEU A 346 -35.72 11.38 -12.87
CA LEU A 346 -34.81 10.84 -11.84
C LEU A 346 -33.59 10.18 -12.45
N TYR A 347 -33.75 9.40 -13.51
CA TYR A 347 -32.57 8.81 -14.19
C TYR A 347 -31.66 9.85 -14.86
N ALA A 348 -32.20 10.97 -15.31
CA ALA A 348 -31.41 12.09 -15.78
C ALA A 348 -30.62 12.74 -14.62
N LEU A 349 -31.30 12.96 -13.49
CA LEU A 349 -30.68 13.49 -12.27
C LEU A 349 -29.53 12.62 -11.76
N ARG A 350 -29.65 11.29 -11.84
CA ARG A 350 -28.57 10.35 -11.47
C ARG A 350 -27.26 10.62 -12.20
N LYS A 351 -27.32 11.14 -13.43
CA LYS A 351 -26.12 11.47 -14.23
C LYS A 351 -25.62 12.89 -14.01
N SER A 352 -26.55 13.84 -13.80
CA SER A 352 -26.21 15.27 -13.70
C SER A 352 -25.94 15.73 -12.27
N ASP A 353 -26.61 15.13 -11.28
CA ASP A 353 -26.47 15.45 -9.86
C ASP A 353 -26.73 14.17 -9.02
N ALA A 354 -25.66 13.40 -8.83
CA ALA A 354 -25.70 12.13 -8.09
C ALA A 354 -26.16 12.31 -6.63
N ALA A 355 -25.79 13.41 -5.98
CA ALA A 355 -26.17 13.70 -4.60
C ALA A 355 -27.67 13.98 -4.47
N ALA A 356 -28.23 14.82 -5.36
CA ALA A 356 -29.67 15.09 -5.41
C ALA A 356 -30.46 13.81 -5.72
N PHE A 357 -29.97 12.97 -6.63
CA PHE A 357 -30.57 11.66 -6.89
C PHE A 357 -30.61 10.78 -5.64
N CYS A 358 -29.50 10.67 -4.89
CA CYS A 358 -29.44 9.89 -3.65
C CYS A 358 -30.50 10.37 -2.63
N ALA A 359 -30.61 11.69 -2.43
CA ALA A 359 -31.59 12.27 -1.51
C ALA A 359 -33.06 11.92 -1.92
N ARG A 360 -33.37 12.02 -3.22
CA ARG A 360 -34.69 11.62 -3.74
C ARG A 360 -34.95 10.13 -3.57
N ALA A 361 -33.97 9.29 -3.87
CA ALA A 361 -34.06 7.85 -3.73
C ALA A 361 -34.29 7.43 -2.26
N GLU A 362 -33.63 8.07 -1.31
CA GLU A 362 -33.83 7.86 0.12
C GLU A 362 -35.23 8.27 0.58
N ALA A 363 -35.75 9.41 0.05
CA ALA A 363 -37.11 9.88 0.34
C ALA A 363 -38.17 8.90 -0.16
N LEU A 364 -37.98 8.34 -1.37
CA LEU A 364 -38.86 7.30 -1.93
C LEU A 364 -38.87 6.04 -1.07
N LEU A 365 -37.66 5.57 -0.59
CA LEU A 365 -37.59 4.42 0.29
C LEU A 365 -38.22 4.66 1.66
N ALA A 366 -38.16 5.88 2.16
CA ALA A 366 -38.77 6.26 3.44
C ALA A 366 -40.30 6.42 3.38
N GLY A 367 -40.92 6.28 2.22
CA GLY A 367 -42.38 6.52 2.01
C GLY A 367 -42.80 7.95 2.27
N LYS A 368 -41.88 8.92 2.20
CA LYS A 368 -42.10 10.35 2.48
C LYS A 368 -42.51 11.14 1.25
N GLU A 369 -42.40 10.58 0.06
CA GLU A 369 -42.95 11.14 -1.17
C GLU A 369 -44.25 10.42 -1.47
N ASN A 370 -45.37 11.04 -1.11
CA ASN A 370 -46.68 10.72 -1.70
C ASN A 370 -46.67 11.28 -3.13
N PRO A 371 -47.22 10.57 -4.13
CA PRO A 371 -47.28 11.01 -5.51
C PRO A 371 -48.05 12.32 -5.68
#